data_9ca030827f1af043e94decbfe71a2eeb
#
_entry.id   9ca030827f1af043e94decbfe71a2eeb
#
_cell.length_a   1.000
_cell.length_b   1.000
_cell.length_c   1.000
_cell.angle_alpha   90.00
_cell.angle_beta   90.00
_cell.angle_gamma   90.00
#
_symmetry.space_group_name_H-M   'P 1'
#
loop_
_entity.id
_entity.type
_entity.pdbx_description
1 polymer ?
#
loop_
_entity_poly.entity_id
_entity_poly.type
_entity_poly.pdbx_seq_one_letter_code
_entity_poly.pdbx_strand_id
1 'polypeptide(L)'
;MERITPTGYQLIAKDERYGFEVWGTMEPKIVAMSFGGKRSKPDWHYRFKDMARLQAQITSTLDGFMQHDERKAERKAKAAAPHDVKIGDIFRSSWGYDQTNIDYYECTQVIGAMIEIRAIAQLIEETDYMQGKCTPSKGHYIGEPMRKKVNNYNGEPSVKIYSFASAYRVKPIAVIESMPIYAESHWTAYA
;
A
#
# COMPACT_ATOMS: atom_id res chain seq x y z
N MET A 1 -1.01 23.77 -16.37
CA MET A 1 -2.38 24.25 -16.03
C MET A 1 -2.20 25.59 -15.36
N GLU A 2 -2.95 26.58 -15.79
CA GLU A 2 -2.91 27.93 -15.23
C GLU A 2 -3.68 27.94 -13.88
N ARG A 3 -3.08 28.57 -12.87
CA ARG A 3 -3.70 28.75 -11.55
C ARG A 3 -4.52 30.03 -11.57
N ILE A 4 -5.78 29.92 -11.26
CA ILE A 4 -6.69 31.06 -11.23
C ILE A 4 -6.64 31.67 -9.83
N THR A 5 -6.15 32.89 -9.74
CA THR A 5 -6.15 33.69 -8.49
C THR A 5 -7.10 34.87 -8.61
N PRO A 6 -7.77 35.28 -7.52
CA PRO A 6 -8.63 36.48 -7.53
C PRO A 6 -7.82 37.74 -7.87
N THR A 7 -8.49 38.72 -8.46
CA THR A 7 -7.87 40.03 -8.74
C THR A 7 -7.34 40.68 -7.46
N GLY A 8 -6.13 41.22 -7.51
CA GLY A 8 -5.48 41.87 -6.36
C GLY A 8 -4.70 40.95 -5.45
N TYR A 9 -4.69 39.63 -5.73
CA TYR A 9 -3.79 38.72 -5.02
C TYR A 9 -2.36 38.83 -5.54
N GLN A 10 -1.41 38.82 -4.62
CA GLN A 10 0.03 38.83 -4.89
C GLN A 10 0.64 37.53 -4.38
N LEU A 11 1.77 37.14 -4.99
CA LEU A 11 2.54 35.99 -4.51
C LEU A 11 3.19 36.31 -3.16
N ILE A 12 2.83 35.54 -2.12
CA ILE A 12 3.32 35.73 -0.75
C ILE A 12 4.49 34.78 -0.45
N ALA A 13 4.38 33.53 -0.91
CA ALA A 13 5.40 32.51 -0.68
C ALA A 13 5.44 31.53 -1.84
N LYS A 14 6.63 31.00 -2.11
CA LYS A 14 6.85 29.97 -3.14
C LYS A 14 7.91 28.97 -2.65
N ASP A 15 7.67 27.70 -2.94
CA ASP A 15 8.65 26.63 -2.83
C ASP A 15 8.65 25.83 -4.14
N GLU A 16 9.78 25.86 -4.85
CA GLU A 16 9.89 25.23 -6.18
C GLU A 16 9.95 23.72 -6.11
N ARG A 17 10.51 23.15 -5.04
CA ARG A 17 10.64 21.71 -4.86
C ARG A 17 9.28 21.01 -4.85
N TYR A 18 8.32 21.63 -4.17
CA TYR A 18 6.96 21.10 -4.04
C TYR A 18 5.97 21.73 -5.05
N GLY A 19 6.43 22.68 -5.86
CA GLY A 19 5.55 23.49 -6.69
C GLY A 19 4.50 24.22 -5.87
N PHE A 20 4.86 24.57 -4.63
CA PHE A 20 3.97 25.21 -3.68
C PHE A 20 4.00 26.72 -3.89
N GLU A 21 2.84 27.33 -3.92
CA GLU A 21 2.66 28.78 -4.02
C GLU A 21 1.54 29.22 -3.10
N VAL A 22 1.75 30.35 -2.45
CA VAL A 22 0.74 31.04 -1.66
C VAL A 22 0.49 32.41 -2.26
N TRP A 23 -0.76 32.67 -2.60
CA TRP A 23 -1.24 33.94 -3.17
C TRP A 23 -2.25 34.55 -2.22
N GLY A 24 -2.24 35.88 -2.09
CA GLY A 24 -3.21 36.54 -1.22
C GLY A 24 -3.13 38.05 -1.21
N THR A 25 -3.94 38.67 -0.35
CA THR A 25 -3.94 40.09 -0.06
C THR A 25 -3.77 40.33 1.43
N MET A 26 -3.16 41.45 1.80
CA MET A 26 -2.94 41.83 3.21
C MET A 26 -3.96 42.88 3.68
N GLU A 27 -4.51 43.65 2.76
CA GLU A 27 -5.45 44.72 3.07
C GLU A 27 -6.73 44.62 2.25
N PRO A 28 -7.89 44.96 2.80
CA PRO A 28 -8.16 45.38 4.20
C PRO A 28 -8.22 44.22 5.17
N LYS A 29 -7.99 42.99 4.71
CA LYS A 29 -8.02 41.75 5.48
C LYS A 29 -6.98 40.80 4.89
N ILE A 30 -6.31 40.02 5.75
CA ILE A 30 -5.38 38.99 5.33
C ILE A 30 -6.20 37.81 4.81
N VAL A 31 -6.15 37.57 3.50
CA VAL A 31 -6.79 36.42 2.85
C VAL A 31 -5.74 35.78 1.94
N ALA A 32 -5.56 34.49 2.06
CA ALA A 32 -4.60 33.79 1.24
C ALA A 32 -5.11 32.41 0.82
N MET A 33 -4.58 31.94 -0.31
CA MET A 33 -4.84 30.61 -0.88
C MET A 33 -3.53 29.94 -1.25
N SER A 34 -3.49 28.64 -1.19
CA SER A 34 -2.30 27.88 -1.60
C SER A 34 -2.59 26.90 -2.71
N PHE A 35 -1.54 26.63 -3.48
CA PHE A 35 -1.53 25.59 -4.50
C PHE A 35 -0.30 24.71 -4.27
N GLY A 36 -0.45 23.40 -4.40
CA GLY A 36 0.67 22.44 -4.32
C GLY A 36 0.79 21.61 -5.60
N GLY A 37 2.03 21.32 -6.00
CA GLY A 37 2.33 20.50 -7.17
C GLY A 37 1.83 21.15 -8.48
N LYS A 38 1.20 20.33 -9.34
CA LYS A 38 0.65 20.75 -10.64
C LYS A 38 -0.87 21.08 -10.58
N ARG A 39 -1.43 21.18 -9.39
CA ARG A 39 -2.87 21.40 -9.23
C ARG A 39 -3.28 22.83 -9.60
N SER A 40 -4.40 22.96 -10.29
CA SER A 40 -5.03 24.26 -10.61
C SER A 40 -6.04 24.70 -9.54
N LYS A 41 -6.59 23.75 -8.76
CA LYS A 41 -7.48 24.04 -7.62
C LYS A 41 -6.63 24.32 -6.37
N PRO A 42 -7.02 25.32 -5.55
CA PRO A 42 -6.31 25.58 -4.30
C PRO A 42 -6.45 24.43 -3.31
N ASP A 43 -5.39 24.18 -2.54
CA ASP A 43 -5.41 23.25 -1.42
C ASP A 43 -6.20 23.81 -0.25
N TRP A 44 -6.05 25.10 -0.02
CA TRP A 44 -6.84 25.86 0.94
C TRP A 44 -6.97 27.30 0.49
N HIS A 45 -8.06 28.00 0.97
CA HIS A 45 -8.32 29.41 0.77
C HIS A 45 -8.96 29.97 2.05
N TYR A 46 -8.17 30.68 2.86
CA TYR A 46 -8.56 31.08 4.19
C TYR A 46 -8.35 32.58 4.44
N ARG A 47 -9.15 33.10 5.37
CA ARG A 47 -8.93 34.39 6.01
C ARG A 47 -8.17 34.19 7.30
N PHE A 48 -7.13 35.01 7.50
CA PHE A 48 -6.27 34.97 8.69
C PHE A 48 -6.49 36.19 9.58
N LYS A 49 -6.36 36.02 10.87
CA LYS A 49 -6.48 37.08 11.87
C LYS A 49 -5.25 38.00 11.81
N ASP A 50 -4.07 37.42 11.63
CA ASP A 50 -2.78 38.08 11.65
C ASP A 50 -1.74 37.32 10.78
N MET A 51 -0.60 37.94 10.54
CA MET A 51 0.49 37.38 9.77
C MET A 51 1.11 36.14 10.41
N ALA A 52 1.14 36.06 11.73
CA ALA A 52 1.69 34.90 12.44
C ALA A 52 0.87 33.64 12.13
N ARG A 53 -0.47 33.76 12.07
CA ARG A 53 -1.36 32.67 11.68
C ARG A 53 -1.17 32.23 10.24
N LEU A 54 -1.01 33.19 9.32
CA LEU A 54 -0.70 32.88 7.91
C LEU A 54 0.64 32.15 7.80
N GLN A 55 1.67 32.63 8.47
CA GLN A 55 2.98 32.00 8.46
C GLN A 55 2.95 30.58 9.05
N ALA A 56 2.24 30.38 10.16
CA ALA A 56 2.04 29.05 10.75
C ALA A 56 1.35 28.08 9.78
N GLN A 57 0.33 28.56 9.02
CA GLN A 57 -0.35 27.75 8.03
C GLN A 57 0.55 27.36 6.87
N ILE A 58 1.38 28.30 6.39
CA ILE A 58 2.38 28.05 5.32
C ILE A 58 3.37 26.98 5.79
N THR A 59 3.96 27.15 6.96
CA THR A 59 4.92 26.20 7.55
C THR A 59 4.31 24.82 7.70
N SER A 60 3.13 24.73 8.32
CA SER A 60 2.42 23.45 8.49
C SER A 60 2.12 22.74 7.17
N THR A 61 1.83 23.49 6.12
CA THR A 61 1.57 22.93 4.79
C THR A 61 2.87 22.38 4.17
N LEU A 62 3.96 23.10 4.28
CA LEU A 62 5.29 22.66 3.80
C LEU A 62 5.80 21.44 4.57
N ASP A 63 5.64 21.43 5.89
CA ASP A 63 5.96 20.27 6.74
C ASP A 63 5.18 19.02 6.31
N GLY A 64 3.92 19.20 5.94
CA GLY A 64 3.10 18.12 5.39
C GLY A 64 3.67 17.53 4.10
N PHE A 65 4.18 18.35 3.18
CA PHE A 65 4.84 17.88 1.96
C PHE A 65 6.17 17.15 2.27
N MET A 66 6.97 17.68 3.18
CA MET A 66 8.23 17.05 3.61
C MET A 66 7.98 15.67 4.23
N GLN A 67 7.06 15.58 5.17
CA GLN A 67 6.69 14.30 5.81
C GLN A 67 6.12 13.29 4.80
N HIS A 68 5.36 13.75 3.82
CA HIS A 68 4.87 12.87 2.76
C HIS A 68 6.02 12.28 1.94
N ASP A 69 7.00 13.12 1.55
CA ASP A 69 8.16 12.68 0.79
C ASP A 69 9.04 11.71 1.58
N GLU A 70 9.27 11.99 2.86
CA GLU A 70 9.99 11.09 3.78
C GLU A 70 9.31 9.72 3.88
N ARG A 71 8.01 9.70 4.14
CA ARG A 71 7.23 8.44 4.18
C ARG A 71 7.29 7.68 2.86
N LYS A 72 7.27 8.40 1.72
CA LYS A 72 7.39 7.79 0.39
C LYS A 72 8.79 7.20 0.18
N ALA A 73 9.83 7.90 0.60
CA ALA A 73 11.22 7.42 0.53
C ALA A 73 11.42 6.18 1.42
N GLU A 74 10.93 6.22 2.66
CA GLU A 74 10.97 5.07 3.57
C GLU A 74 10.23 3.84 3.01
N ARG A 75 9.02 4.05 2.46
CA ARG A 75 8.27 2.96 1.81
C ARG A 75 9.04 2.35 0.65
N LYS A 76 9.69 3.21 -0.17
CA LYS A 76 10.51 2.75 -1.29
C LYS A 76 11.75 1.98 -0.81
N ALA A 77 12.42 2.47 0.23
CA ALA A 77 13.56 1.79 0.83
C ALA A 77 13.17 0.43 1.43
N LYS A 78 12.09 0.37 2.21
CA LYS A 78 11.54 -0.89 2.76
C LYS A 78 11.15 -1.87 1.67
N ALA A 79 10.52 -1.40 0.59
CA ALA A 79 10.13 -2.23 -0.55
C ALA A 79 11.32 -2.73 -1.40
N ALA A 80 12.47 -2.06 -1.32
CA ALA A 80 13.70 -2.44 -2.00
C ALA A 80 14.62 -3.31 -1.12
N ALA A 81 14.32 -3.46 0.17
CA ALA A 81 15.09 -4.29 1.08
C ALA A 81 15.10 -5.76 0.61
N PRO A 82 16.24 -6.48 0.76
CA PRO A 82 16.29 -7.90 0.45
C PRO A 82 15.22 -8.68 1.24
N HIS A 83 14.59 -9.63 0.60
CA HIS A 83 13.66 -10.54 1.26
C HIS A 83 14.37 -11.84 1.67
N ASP A 84 13.81 -12.50 2.68
CA ASP A 84 14.28 -13.78 3.21
C ASP A 84 13.44 -14.98 2.72
N VAL A 85 12.68 -14.81 1.65
CA VAL A 85 11.84 -15.85 1.05
C VAL A 85 12.72 -17.00 0.54
N LYS A 86 12.29 -18.23 0.82
CA LYS A 86 12.96 -19.47 0.43
C LYS A 86 12.05 -20.30 -0.48
N ILE A 87 12.67 -21.18 -1.25
CA ILE A 87 11.94 -22.20 -2.00
C ILE A 87 11.15 -23.06 -1.01
N GLY A 88 9.88 -23.30 -1.33
CA GLY A 88 8.94 -24.01 -0.46
C GLY A 88 8.19 -23.14 0.55
N ASP A 89 8.46 -21.82 0.60
CA ASP A 89 7.63 -20.90 1.37
C ASP A 89 6.22 -20.81 0.76
N ILE A 90 5.22 -20.80 1.64
CA ILE A 90 3.82 -20.72 1.24
C ILE A 90 3.33 -19.28 1.38
N PHE A 91 2.56 -18.83 0.39
CA PHE A 91 1.88 -17.55 0.38
C PHE A 91 0.38 -17.78 0.32
N ARG A 92 -0.38 -17.02 1.10
CA ARG A 92 -1.84 -17.03 1.14
C ARG A 92 -2.40 -15.71 0.63
N SER A 93 -3.34 -15.76 -0.29
CA SER A 93 -4.19 -14.65 -0.70
C SER A 93 -5.60 -14.85 -0.16
N SER A 94 -6.19 -13.79 0.37
CA SER A 94 -7.60 -13.76 0.76
C SER A 94 -8.25 -12.60 0.01
N TRP A 95 -9.35 -12.88 -0.68
CA TRP A 95 -10.02 -11.88 -1.52
C TRP A 95 -11.51 -12.19 -1.68
N GLY A 96 -12.26 -11.20 -2.12
CA GLY A 96 -13.71 -11.24 -2.30
C GLY A 96 -14.37 -10.03 -1.66
N TYR A 97 -15.58 -9.72 -2.04
CA TYR A 97 -16.37 -8.62 -1.47
C TYR A 97 -17.45 -9.17 -0.54
N ASP A 98 -18.36 -10.03 -1.06
CA ASP A 98 -19.42 -10.64 -0.29
C ASP A 98 -19.04 -12.04 0.23
N GLN A 99 -18.01 -12.66 -0.32
CA GLN A 99 -17.47 -13.95 0.07
C GLN A 99 -15.96 -13.86 0.33
N THR A 100 -15.42 -14.85 1.02
CA THR A 100 -13.99 -14.96 1.29
C THR A 100 -13.39 -16.12 0.52
N ASN A 101 -12.64 -15.79 -0.55
CA ASN A 101 -11.88 -16.78 -1.30
C ASN A 101 -10.46 -16.85 -0.73
N ILE A 102 -9.93 -18.05 -0.62
CA ILE A 102 -8.55 -18.31 -0.18
C ILE A 102 -7.81 -19.03 -1.30
N ASP A 103 -6.66 -18.49 -1.67
CA ASP A 103 -5.72 -19.12 -2.60
C ASP A 103 -4.37 -19.28 -1.93
N TYR A 104 -3.71 -20.41 -2.21
CA TYR A 104 -2.35 -20.66 -1.74
C TYR A 104 -1.38 -20.80 -2.92
N TYR A 105 -0.16 -20.33 -2.70
CA TYR A 105 0.93 -20.39 -3.67
C TYR A 105 2.19 -20.87 -2.96
N GLU A 106 2.98 -21.70 -3.64
CA GLU A 106 4.29 -22.13 -3.15
C GLU A 106 5.40 -21.45 -3.97
N CYS A 107 6.45 -20.98 -3.29
CA CYS A 107 7.64 -20.46 -3.93
C CYS A 107 8.45 -21.62 -4.53
N THR A 108 8.59 -21.65 -5.85
CA THR A 108 9.32 -22.68 -6.59
C THR A 108 10.75 -22.24 -6.94
N GLN A 109 10.99 -20.91 -7.06
CA GLN A 109 12.32 -20.38 -7.36
C GLN A 109 12.50 -18.98 -6.76
N VAL A 110 13.73 -18.65 -6.36
CA VAL A 110 14.13 -17.32 -5.90
C VAL A 110 15.14 -16.74 -6.88
N ILE A 111 14.85 -15.55 -7.41
CA ILE A 111 15.64 -14.87 -8.45
C ILE A 111 15.88 -13.41 -8.03
N GLY A 112 16.84 -13.19 -7.14
CA GLY A 112 17.12 -11.86 -6.59
C GLY A 112 15.90 -11.25 -5.86
N ALA A 113 15.38 -10.12 -6.33
CA ALA A 113 14.18 -9.48 -5.78
C ALA A 113 12.85 -10.07 -6.29
N MET A 114 12.94 -11.06 -7.18
CA MET A 114 11.79 -11.76 -7.75
C MET A 114 11.73 -13.19 -7.22
N ILE A 115 10.54 -13.73 -7.15
CA ILE A 115 10.32 -15.16 -6.92
C ILE A 115 9.41 -15.72 -8.01
N GLU A 116 9.57 -17.01 -8.28
CA GLU A 116 8.58 -17.76 -9.01
C GLU A 116 7.68 -18.47 -8.00
N ILE A 117 6.39 -18.30 -8.16
CA ILE A 117 5.37 -18.96 -7.34
C ILE A 117 4.44 -19.74 -8.22
N ARG A 118 3.88 -20.80 -7.68
CA ARG A 118 2.88 -21.61 -8.35
C ARG A 118 1.69 -21.87 -7.44
N ALA A 119 0.48 -21.77 -7.97
CA ALA A 119 -0.72 -22.07 -7.23
C ALA A 119 -0.73 -23.54 -6.82
N ILE A 120 -1.11 -23.79 -5.57
CA ILE A 120 -1.22 -25.14 -5.00
C ILE A 120 -2.66 -25.42 -4.55
N ALA A 121 -3.02 -26.69 -4.52
CA ALA A 121 -4.28 -27.16 -4.00
C ALA A 121 -4.41 -26.83 -2.50
N GLN A 122 -5.61 -26.88 -1.99
CA GLN A 122 -5.92 -26.73 -0.58
C GLN A 122 -6.72 -27.94 -0.08
N LEU A 123 -6.50 -28.29 1.18
CA LEU A 123 -7.33 -29.23 1.90
C LEU A 123 -8.48 -28.45 2.48
N ILE A 124 -9.70 -28.78 2.07
CA ILE A 124 -10.92 -28.06 2.44
C ILE A 124 -11.71 -28.92 3.41
N GLU A 125 -12.18 -28.30 4.49
CA GLU A 125 -13.13 -28.83 5.45
C GLU A 125 -14.34 -27.91 5.50
N GLU A 126 -15.50 -28.42 5.11
CA GLU A 126 -16.77 -27.70 5.26
C GLU A 126 -17.22 -27.79 6.72
N THR A 127 -17.44 -26.64 7.36
CA THR A 127 -17.87 -26.58 8.76
C THR A 127 -19.34 -26.25 8.91
N ASP A 128 -19.92 -25.58 7.91
CA ASP A 128 -21.34 -25.23 7.84
C ASP A 128 -21.69 -24.91 6.37
N TYR A 129 -22.99 -24.63 6.12
CA TYR A 129 -23.46 -24.27 4.78
C TYR A 129 -22.66 -23.11 4.19
N MET A 130 -22.05 -23.36 3.04
CA MET A 130 -21.25 -22.40 2.26
C MET A 130 -20.10 -21.73 3.03
N GLN A 131 -19.54 -22.38 4.02
CA GLN A 131 -18.37 -21.92 4.74
C GLN A 131 -17.54 -23.08 5.28
N GLY A 132 -16.29 -22.81 5.53
CA GLY A 132 -15.40 -23.83 6.04
C GLY A 132 -14.01 -23.32 6.32
N LYS A 133 -13.10 -24.25 6.47
CA LYS A 133 -11.71 -24.05 6.71
C LYS A 133 -10.88 -24.66 5.58
N CYS A 134 -9.72 -24.12 5.35
CA CYS A 134 -8.77 -24.70 4.41
C CYS A 134 -7.32 -24.52 4.87
N THR A 135 -6.47 -25.44 4.45
CA THR A 135 -5.02 -25.39 4.64
C THR A 135 -4.30 -25.67 3.33
N PRO A 136 -3.05 -25.17 3.14
CA PRO A 136 -2.32 -25.40 1.91
C PRO A 136 -1.87 -26.86 1.77
N SER A 137 -2.03 -27.42 0.59
CA SER A 137 -1.51 -28.74 0.21
C SER A 137 -0.18 -28.58 -0.53
N LYS A 138 0.92 -28.50 0.24
CA LYS A 138 2.26 -28.26 -0.27
C LYS A 138 2.67 -29.29 -1.33
N GLY A 139 3.25 -28.83 -2.46
CA GLY A 139 3.70 -29.69 -3.55
C GLY A 139 2.60 -30.12 -4.52
N HIS A 140 1.31 -29.89 -4.21
CA HIS A 140 0.22 -30.19 -5.13
C HIS A 140 -0.12 -28.98 -6.01
N TYR A 141 0.61 -28.81 -7.08
CA TYR A 141 0.48 -27.70 -8.00
C TYR A 141 -0.76 -27.84 -8.89
N ILE A 142 -1.54 -26.73 -8.98
CA ILE A 142 -2.79 -26.65 -9.78
C ILE A 142 -2.74 -25.56 -10.85
N GLY A 143 -1.69 -24.73 -10.88
CA GLY A 143 -1.56 -23.61 -11.81
C GLY A 143 -0.18 -23.56 -12.47
N GLU A 144 -0.05 -22.68 -13.45
CA GLU A 144 1.22 -22.39 -14.08
C GLU A 144 2.13 -21.53 -13.19
N PRO A 145 3.46 -21.63 -13.34
CA PRO A 145 4.39 -20.80 -12.59
C PRO A 145 4.24 -19.33 -12.98
N MET A 146 4.31 -18.44 -11.97
CA MET A 146 4.23 -16.99 -12.14
C MET A 146 5.44 -16.33 -11.51
N ARG A 147 6.10 -15.43 -12.23
CA ARG A 147 7.17 -14.59 -11.67
C ARG A 147 6.60 -13.33 -11.08
N LYS A 148 6.90 -13.08 -9.81
CA LYS A 148 6.40 -11.94 -9.04
C LYS A 148 7.52 -11.26 -8.30
N LYS A 149 7.45 -9.92 -8.22
CA LYS A 149 8.34 -9.15 -7.35
C LYS A 149 7.88 -9.30 -5.90
N VAL A 150 8.81 -9.57 -5.01
CA VAL A 150 8.53 -9.56 -3.57
C VAL A 150 8.49 -8.13 -3.07
N ASN A 151 7.44 -7.79 -2.34
CA ASN A 151 7.33 -6.58 -1.57
C ASN A 151 7.59 -6.93 -0.10
N ASN A 152 8.65 -6.38 0.46
CA ASN A 152 9.02 -6.61 1.86
C ASN A 152 8.62 -5.39 2.71
N TYR A 153 7.31 -5.13 2.78
CA TYR A 153 6.78 -4.05 3.60
C TYR A 153 6.58 -4.54 5.03
N ASN A 154 7.15 -3.82 6.01
CA ASN A 154 7.11 -4.17 7.44
C ASN A 154 7.76 -5.53 7.82
N GLY A 155 8.69 -6.04 7.02
CA GLY A 155 9.37 -7.32 7.30
C GLY A 155 8.55 -8.56 6.97
N GLU A 156 7.33 -8.40 6.45
CA GLU A 156 6.48 -9.49 5.99
C GLU A 156 6.48 -9.53 4.46
N PRO A 157 7.11 -10.56 3.84
CA PRO A 157 7.11 -10.73 2.40
C PRO A 157 5.71 -10.93 1.84
N SER A 158 5.41 -10.21 0.78
CA SER A 158 4.16 -10.34 0.04
C SER A 158 4.39 -10.23 -1.45
N VAL A 159 3.48 -10.78 -2.23
CA VAL A 159 3.49 -10.71 -3.70
C VAL A 159 2.12 -10.27 -4.20
N LYS A 160 2.11 -9.42 -5.21
CA LYS A 160 0.86 -9.00 -5.84
C LYS A 160 0.41 -10.05 -6.85
N ILE A 161 -0.71 -10.70 -6.59
CA ILE A 161 -1.27 -11.73 -7.49
C ILE A 161 -2.11 -11.06 -8.56
N TYR A 162 -3.13 -10.30 -8.16
CA TYR A 162 -4.04 -9.55 -9.02
C TYR A 162 -4.00 -8.06 -8.69
N SER A 163 -4.67 -7.23 -9.48
CA SER A 163 -4.76 -5.79 -9.21
C SER A 163 -5.40 -5.49 -7.84
N PHE A 164 -6.30 -6.35 -7.41
CA PHE A 164 -7.09 -6.24 -6.18
C PHE A 164 -6.61 -7.15 -5.04
N ALA A 165 -5.70 -8.12 -5.27
CA ALA A 165 -5.30 -9.10 -4.26
C ALA A 165 -3.79 -9.31 -4.20
N SER A 166 -3.28 -9.41 -2.98
CA SER A 166 -1.90 -9.78 -2.66
C SER A 166 -1.87 -11.04 -1.83
N ALA A 167 -0.82 -11.84 -2.01
CA ALA A 167 -0.56 -13.00 -1.18
C ALA A 167 0.57 -12.68 -0.19
N TYR A 168 0.39 -13.07 1.05
CA TYR A 168 1.33 -12.86 2.14
C TYR A 168 1.94 -14.21 2.57
N ARG A 169 3.23 -14.20 2.92
CA ARG A 169 3.90 -15.41 3.40
C ARG A 169 3.22 -15.92 4.68
N VAL A 170 2.92 -17.22 4.70
CA VAL A 170 2.40 -17.93 5.88
C VAL A 170 3.53 -18.74 6.50
N LYS A 171 3.72 -18.57 7.80
CA LYS A 171 4.68 -19.38 8.56
C LYS A 171 3.99 -20.64 9.08
N PRO A 172 4.67 -21.80 9.05
CA PRO A 172 4.13 -22.99 9.71
C PRO A 172 4.00 -22.74 11.21
N ILE A 173 2.93 -23.26 11.80
CA ILE A 173 2.69 -23.23 13.25
C ILE A 173 3.44 -24.36 13.98
N ALA A 174 3.72 -25.44 13.27
CA ALA A 174 4.50 -26.58 13.75
C ALA A 174 5.18 -27.29 12.59
N VAL A 175 6.16 -28.13 12.90
CA VAL A 175 6.77 -29.06 11.95
C VAL A 175 6.74 -30.44 12.59
N ILE A 176 6.05 -31.39 11.96
CA ILE A 176 5.92 -32.76 12.42
C ILE A 176 6.53 -33.67 11.35
N GLU A 177 7.50 -34.51 11.71
CA GLU A 177 8.17 -35.42 10.78
C GLU A 177 8.67 -34.74 9.49
N SER A 178 9.24 -33.52 9.63
CA SER A 178 9.69 -32.67 8.52
C SER A 178 8.55 -32.07 7.66
N MET A 179 7.29 -32.30 7.99
CA MET A 179 6.16 -31.71 7.32
C MET A 179 5.70 -30.43 8.05
N PRO A 180 5.65 -29.28 7.37
CA PRO A 180 5.16 -28.05 7.96
C PRO A 180 3.62 -28.09 8.10
N ILE A 181 3.13 -27.76 9.27
CA ILE A 181 1.70 -27.61 9.58
C ILE A 181 1.38 -26.12 9.56
N TYR A 182 0.34 -25.74 8.85
CA TYR A 182 -0.10 -24.37 8.71
C TYR A 182 -1.41 -24.12 9.46
N ALA A 183 -1.61 -22.90 9.91
CA ALA A 183 -2.89 -22.47 10.49
C ALA A 183 -4.00 -22.56 9.45
N GLU A 184 -5.18 -22.97 9.92
CA GLU A 184 -6.40 -22.98 9.11
C GLU A 184 -6.78 -21.54 8.68
N SER A 185 -7.32 -21.42 7.49
CA SER A 185 -7.94 -20.19 6.96
C SER A 185 -9.42 -20.42 6.72
N HIS A 186 -10.24 -19.46 7.10
CA HIS A 186 -11.68 -19.54 6.88
C HIS A 186 -12.04 -19.03 5.48
N TRP A 187 -12.89 -19.74 4.81
CA TRP A 187 -13.49 -19.36 3.53
C TRP A 187 -15.01 -19.31 3.65
N THR A 188 -15.63 -18.46 2.85
CA THR A 188 -17.09 -18.39 2.71
C THR A 188 -17.45 -18.30 1.23
N ALA A 189 -18.60 -18.88 0.87
CA ALA A 189 -19.18 -18.74 -0.47
C ALA A 189 -20.63 -18.24 -0.34
N TYR A 190 -21.12 -17.55 -1.36
CA TYR A 190 -22.52 -17.19 -1.50
C TYR A 190 -23.08 -17.84 -2.75
N ALA A 191 -24.36 -18.26 -2.68
CA ALA A 191 -25.07 -18.87 -3.81
C ALA A 191 -25.51 -17.81 -4.83
#